data_0602bcd40296d2d0f5bb6960830963b9
#
_entry.id   0602bcd40296d2d0f5bb6960830963b9
#
_cell.length_a   1.000
_cell.length_b   1.000
_cell.length_c   1.000
_cell.angle_alpha   90.00
_cell.angle_beta   90.00
_cell.angle_gamma   90.00
#
_symmetry.space_group_name_H-M   'P 1'
#
loop_
_entity.id
_entity.type
_entity.pdbx_description
1 polymer ?
#
loop_
_entity_poly.entity_id
_entity_poly.type
_entity_poly.pdbx_seq_one_letter_code
_entity_poly.pdbx_strand_id
1 'polypeptide(L)'
;MMKAWNTESEIHGAQESLLIMEGGAMRGLFTAGVLDAFMEEGLYFPCSMGISAGSMQGLCYLAHQRGRSLRMNTRFAKDPRYMGLRHLVKRGSYFNFHFIFGELSESIDPYDFVTAEKSKETLYIIMTDAFTGQPVYVSSRSCTMREFFKISEASCSIPLFSKPVPLKDGIYVDGGIGMPFVPLPEELPTCCRKPVYILTRDRDYRKKPVPAGFHALLSLLYGKDYPRVVEKMCAIPAIYNKKVEKLLSLEKEGRVFVIRPRKPVVVSRTEKNVEKLRSLHREGYEAGLACHEDLMRWLHET
;
A
#
# COMPACT_ATOMS: atom_id res chain seq x y z
N MET A 1 16.84 -5.02 15.98
CA MET A 1 16.97 -5.68 14.68
C MET A 1 15.56 -6.00 14.22
N MET A 2 14.97 -5.15 13.35
CA MET A 2 13.74 -5.54 12.64
C MET A 2 14.12 -6.73 11.77
N LYS A 3 13.58 -7.90 12.08
CA LYS A 3 13.84 -9.10 11.29
C LYS A 3 13.18 -8.88 9.91
N ALA A 4 14.00 -8.79 8.85
CA ALA A 4 13.55 -9.20 7.54
C ALA A 4 12.75 -10.51 7.70
N TRP A 5 11.73 -10.75 6.87
CA TRP A 5 11.00 -12.01 6.89
C TRP A 5 11.87 -13.14 7.46
N ASN A 6 11.69 -13.47 8.71
CA ASN A 6 12.21 -14.71 9.20
C ASN A 6 11.25 -15.76 8.65
N THR A 7 11.60 -16.16 7.42
CA THR A 7 11.18 -17.37 6.74
C THR A 7 10.63 -18.40 7.72
N GLU A 8 9.40 -18.83 7.47
CA GLU A 8 8.77 -20.05 7.98
C GLU A 8 8.31 -20.12 9.44
N SER A 9 8.86 -19.38 10.40
CA SER A 9 8.52 -19.57 11.82
C SER A 9 7.49 -18.61 12.42
N GLU A 10 7.10 -17.53 11.75
CA GLU A 10 6.14 -16.53 12.29
C GLU A 10 4.77 -16.55 11.61
N ILE A 11 4.60 -17.24 10.49
CA ILE A 11 3.29 -17.55 9.91
C ILE A 11 2.89 -18.95 10.39
N HIS A 12 2.80 -19.11 11.70
CA HIS A 12 2.30 -20.33 12.31
C HIS A 12 0.77 -20.35 12.26
N GLY A 13 0.26 -21.27 11.47
CA GLY A 13 -1.14 -21.56 11.29
C GLY A 13 -1.51 -21.41 9.83
N ALA A 14 -1.88 -22.49 9.19
CA ALA A 14 -2.29 -22.66 7.81
C ALA A 14 -3.12 -21.49 7.25
N GLN A 15 -2.46 -20.39 6.86
CA GLN A 15 -3.10 -19.27 6.22
C GLN A 15 -2.71 -19.31 4.74
N GLU A 16 -3.41 -20.17 4.01
CA GLU A 16 -3.18 -20.35 2.59
C GLU A 16 -3.46 -19.07 1.80
N SER A 17 -4.30 -18.15 2.31
CA SER A 17 -4.70 -16.93 1.64
C SER A 17 -4.00 -15.68 2.18
N LEU A 18 -3.52 -14.84 1.27
CA LEU A 18 -2.89 -13.56 1.55
C LEU A 18 -3.49 -12.47 0.67
N LEU A 19 -4.00 -11.40 1.29
CA LEU A 19 -4.49 -10.22 0.58
C LEU A 19 -3.37 -9.20 0.39
N ILE A 20 -3.07 -8.84 -0.86
CA ILE A 20 -1.96 -7.96 -1.23
C ILE A 20 -2.51 -6.69 -1.86
N MET A 21 -2.17 -5.54 -1.29
CA MET A 21 -2.68 -4.22 -1.67
C MET A 21 -1.58 -3.35 -2.29
N GLU A 22 -1.76 -3.01 -3.57
CA GLU A 22 -0.83 -2.15 -4.31
C GLU A 22 -0.84 -0.71 -3.77
N GLY A 23 0.32 -0.04 -3.82
CA GLY A 23 0.44 1.39 -3.58
C GLY A 23 -0.13 2.24 -4.71
N GLY A 24 -0.45 3.52 -4.40
CA GLY A 24 -1.02 4.38 -5.45
C GLY A 24 -1.41 5.78 -5.00
N ALA A 25 -1.05 6.20 -3.79
CA ALA A 25 -1.52 7.44 -3.15
C ALA A 25 -3.06 7.54 -3.22
N MET A 26 -3.66 8.65 -3.73
CA MET A 26 -5.12 8.82 -3.78
C MET A 26 -5.84 7.74 -4.61
N ARG A 27 -5.14 6.98 -5.47
CA ARG A 27 -5.73 5.84 -6.19
C ARG A 27 -6.04 4.64 -5.30
N GLY A 28 -5.46 4.59 -4.10
CA GLY A 28 -5.80 3.61 -3.07
C GLY A 28 -7.27 3.64 -2.64
N LEU A 29 -8.06 4.66 -3.05
CA LEU A 29 -9.50 4.67 -2.81
C LEU A 29 -10.24 3.56 -3.58
N PHE A 30 -9.72 3.05 -4.69
CA PHE A 30 -10.23 1.81 -5.27
C PHE A 30 -10.09 0.64 -4.28
N THR A 31 -8.89 0.47 -3.72
CA THR A 31 -8.62 -0.54 -2.70
C THR A 31 -9.54 -0.37 -1.48
N ALA A 32 -9.73 0.88 -1.01
CA ALA A 32 -10.65 1.18 0.08
C ALA A 32 -12.09 0.71 -0.22
N GLY A 33 -12.57 0.93 -1.45
CA GLY A 33 -13.88 0.46 -1.87
C GLY A 33 -14.00 -1.07 -1.82
N VAL A 34 -13.02 -1.79 -2.36
CA VAL A 34 -12.99 -3.26 -2.32
C VAL A 34 -13.00 -3.76 -0.87
N LEU A 35 -12.18 -3.18 0.00
CA LEU A 35 -12.13 -3.56 1.41
C LEU A 35 -13.42 -3.23 2.16
N ASP A 36 -14.07 -2.12 1.84
CA ASP A 36 -15.36 -1.76 2.42
C ASP A 36 -16.46 -2.77 2.03
N ALA A 37 -16.43 -3.28 0.79
CA ALA A 37 -17.30 -4.37 0.35
C ALA A 37 -16.99 -5.68 1.08
N PHE A 38 -15.72 -6.04 1.22
CA PHE A 38 -15.32 -7.23 1.98
C PHE A 38 -15.76 -7.16 3.44
N MET A 39 -15.57 -6.01 4.10
CA MET A 39 -16.02 -5.81 5.49
C MET A 39 -17.55 -5.92 5.63
N GLU A 40 -18.32 -5.46 4.62
CA GLU A 40 -19.77 -5.59 4.59
C GLU A 40 -20.22 -7.04 4.52
N GLU A 41 -19.53 -7.84 3.69
CA GLU A 41 -19.78 -9.28 3.54
C GLU A 41 -19.13 -10.13 4.66
N GLY A 42 -18.51 -9.49 5.68
CA GLY A 42 -17.85 -10.19 6.78
C GLY A 42 -16.57 -10.93 6.36
N LEU A 43 -16.01 -10.63 5.19
CA LEU A 43 -14.79 -11.25 4.69
C LEU A 43 -13.57 -10.52 5.24
N TYR A 44 -12.82 -11.22 6.08
CA TYR A 44 -11.54 -10.77 6.65
C TYR A 44 -10.45 -11.78 6.33
N PHE A 45 -9.40 -11.32 5.63
CA PHE A 45 -8.25 -12.16 5.35
C PHE A 45 -7.37 -12.28 6.58
N PRO A 46 -7.03 -13.51 7.00
CA PRO A 46 -6.19 -13.72 8.18
C PRO A 46 -4.83 -13.04 8.07
N CYS A 47 -4.32 -12.88 6.84
CA CYS A 47 -3.09 -12.18 6.55
C CYS A 47 -3.28 -11.21 5.38
N SER A 48 -2.77 -10.00 5.53
CA SER A 48 -2.79 -8.98 4.50
C SER A 48 -1.44 -8.24 4.41
N MET A 49 -1.16 -7.64 3.25
CA MET A 49 0.08 -6.94 2.97
C MET A 49 -0.19 -5.66 2.19
N GLY A 50 0.39 -4.54 2.63
CA GLY A 50 0.18 -3.25 1.98
C GLY A 50 1.47 -2.50 1.69
N ILE A 51 1.50 -1.82 0.54
CA ILE A 51 2.58 -0.93 0.11
C ILE A 51 2.04 0.48 0.00
N SER A 52 2.70 1.48 0.62
CA SER A 52 2.31 2.89 0.48
C SER A 52 0.82 3.10 0.81
N ALA A 53 0.02 3.63 -0.11
CA ALA A 53 -1.43 3.74 0.09
C ALA A 53 -2.09 2.41 0.48
N GLY A 54 -1.62 1.27 -0.02
CA GLY A 54 -2.11 -0.04 0.38
C GLY A 54 -1.92 -0.31 1.87
N SER A 55 -0.85 0.18 2.50
CA SER A 55 -0.65 0.09 3.95
C SER A 55 -1.70 0.90 4.73
N MET A 56 -2.04 2.10 4.23
CA MET A 56 -3.09 2.95 4.82
C MET A 56 -4.48 2.30 4.76
N GLN A 57 -4.79 1.63 3.65
CA GLN A 57 -6.05 0.89 3.51
C GLN A 57 -6.06 -0.33 4.43
N GLY A 58 -4.94 -1.05 4.50
CA GLY A 58 -4.76 -2.18 5.40
C GLY A 58 -4.94 -1.82 6.88
N LEU A 59 -4.51 -0.62 7.30
CA LEU A 59 -4.77 -0.13 8.67
C LEU A 59 -6.27 0.02 8.95
N CYS A 60 -7.04 0.61 8.02
CA CYS A 60 -8.50 0.74 8.19
C CYS A 60 -9.19 -0.64 8.23
N TYR A 61 -8.72 -1.58 7.41
CA TYR A 61 -9.22 -2.95 7.37
C TYR A 61 -8.90 -3.73 8.64
N LEU A 62 -7.67 -3.63 9.17
CA LEU A 62 -7.24 -4.24 10.44
C LEU A 62 -8.06 -3.75 11.64
N ALA A 63 -8.48 -2.48 11.61
CA ALA A 63 -9.33 -1.88 12.65
C ALA A 63 -10.84 -2.08 12.39
N HIS A 64 -11.23 -2.84 11.37
CA HIS A 64 -12.60 -3.06 10.95
C HIS A 64 -13.40 -1.75 10.73
N GLN A 65 -12.70 -0.66 10.33
CA GLN A 65 -13.29 0.67 10.18
C GLN A 65 -13.77 0.95 8.75
N ARG A 66 -14.87 0.31 8.37
CA ARG A 66 -15.53 0.52 7.07
C ARG A 66 -15.81 2.00 6.80
N GLY A 67 -15.54 2.45 5.58
CA GLY A 67 -15.78 3.81 5.11
C GLY A 67 -14.80 4.86 5.64
N ARG A 68 -13.93 4.54 6.62
CA ARG A 68 -13.01 5.51 7.21
C ARG A 68 -12.08 6.13 6.17
N SER A 69 -11.50 5.32 5.30
CA SER A 69 -10.61 5.81 4.24
C SER A 69 -11.32 6.78 3.30
N LEU A 70 -12.55 6.48 2.89
CA LEU A 70 -13.34 7.38 2.06
C LEU A 70 -13.63 8.71 2.78
N ARG A 71 -14.07 8.66 4.04
CA ARG A 71 -14.37 9.86 4.85
C ARG A 71 -13.14 10.76 4.96
N MET A 72 -12.00 10.20 5.36
CA MET A 72 -10.75 10.96 5.49
C MET A 72 -10.35 11.64 4.18
N ASN A 73 -10.28 10.88 3.09
CA ASN A 73 -9.81 11.39 1.82
C ASN A 73 -10.78 12.38 1.16
N THR A 74 -12.10 12.24 1.34
CA THR A 74 -13.08 13.17 0.75
C THR A 74 -13.29 14.41 1.60
N ARG A 75 -13.32 14.29 2.93
CA ARG A 75 -13.48 15.43 3.84
C ARG A 75 -12.27 16.36 3.83
N PHE A 76 -11.07 15.79 3.73
CA PHE A 76 -9.82 16.56 3.86
C PHE A 76 -9.06 16.76 2.54
N ALA A 77 -9.56 16.29 1.39
CA ALA A 77 -8.87 16.46 0.08
C ALA A 77 -8.49 17.92 -0.23
N LYS A 78 -9.35 18.86 0.17
CA LYS A 78 -9.13 20.30 -0.02
C LYS A 78 -8.64 21.02 1.24
N ASP A 79 -8.58 20.33 2.38
CA ASP A 79 -8.10 20.91 3.64
C ASP A 79 -6.59 21.18 3.54
N PRO A 80 -6.17 22.42 3.75
CA PRO A 80 -4.75 22.75 3.70
C PRO A 80 -3.91 22.05 4.78
N ARG A 81 -4.50 21.47 5.83
CA ARG A 81 -3.77 20.68 6.84
C ARG A 81 -3.41 19.28 6.33
N TYR A 82 -4.13 18.75 5.33
CA TYR A 82 -3.99 17.37 4.89
C TYR A 82 -2.82 17.17 3.92
N MET A 83 -2.74 17.99 2.86
CA MET A 83 -1.69 17.90 1.83
C MET A 83 -1.45 19.23 1.12
N GLY A 84 -0.23 19.44 0.65
CA GLY A 84 0.13 20.60 -0.16
C GLY A 84 1.61 20.94 -0.14
N LEU A 85 2.04 21.78 -1.10
CA LEU A 85 3.43 22.21 -1.25
C LEU A 85 4.00 22.88 0.01
N ARG A 86 3.18 23.60 0.78
CA ARG A 86 3.61 24.22 2.04
C ARG A 86 4.16 23.21 3.04
N HIS A 87 3.62 21.98 3.06
CA HIS A 87 4.10 20.93 3.96
C HIS A 87 5.42 20.35 3.44
N LEU A 88 5.54 20.19 2.10
CA LEU A 88 6.81 19.78 1.51
C LEU A 88 7.96 20.72 1.88
N VAL A 89 7.73 22.05 1.81
CA VAL A 89 8.72 23.06 2.17
C VAL A 89 8.98 23.11 3.67
N LYS A 90 7.93 23.13 4.50
CA LYS A 90 8.08 23.31 5.95
C LYS A 90 8.43 22.04 6.72
N ARG A 91 7.94 20.88 6.26
CA ARG A 91 8.04 19.60 6.98
C ARG A 91 8.76 18.53 6.18
N GLY A 92 9.02 18.77 4.89
CA GLY A 92 9.69 17.84 3.99
C GLY A 92 8.80 16.70 3.49
N SER A 93 7.46 16.84 3.60
CA SER A 93 6.51 15.89 3.02
C SER A 93 5.30 16.63 2.47
N TYR A 94 4.84 16.24 1.25
CA TYR A 94 3.65 16.81 0.62
C TYR A 94 2.36 16.45 1.38
N PHE A 95 2.25 15.19 1.86
CA PHE A 95 1.22 14.78 2.78
C PHE A 95 1.63 15.11 4.22
N ASN A 96 0.73 15.69 4.98
CA ASN A 96 1.01 16.02 6.38
C ASN A 96 0.73 14.80 7.27
N PHE A 97 1.66 13.87 7.31
CA PHE A 97 1.52 12.64 8.10
C PHE A 97 1.37 12.92 9.61
N HIS A 98 1.94 14.01 10.11
CA HIS A 98 1.71 14.43 11.49
C HIS A 98 0.23 14.74 11.77
N PHE A 99 -0.47 15.36 10.81
CA PHE A 99 -1.92 15.59 10.90
C PHE A 99 -2.69 14.29 10.71
N ILE A 100 -2.32 13.48 9.71
CA ILE A 100 -3.02 12.25 9.34
C ILE A 100 -2.98 11.22 10.47
N PHE A 101 -1.80 10.94 11.03
CA PHE A 101 -1.61 9.95 12.08
C PHE A 101 -1.75 10.51 13.50
N GLY A 102 -1.72 11.85 13.66
CA GLY A 102 -1.98 12.54 14.93
C GLY A 102 -3.43 13.01 15.02
N GLU A 103 -3.64 14.34 14.98
CA GLU A 103 -4.94 14.99 15.24
C GLU A 103 -6.13 14.32 14.52
N LEU A 104 -5.96 13.94 13.25
CA LEU A 104 -7.02 13.29 12.48
C LEU A 104 -7.37 11.92 13.06
N SER A 105 -6.38 11.09 13.33
CA SER A 105 -6.58 9.71 13.82
C SER A 105 -6.77 9.61 15.33
N GLU A 106 -6.49 10.66 16.09
CA GLU A 106 -6.69 10.66 17.54
C GLU A 106 -8.00 11.33 17.96
N SER A 107 -8.50 12.32 17.16
CA SER A 107 -9.58 13.18 17.62
C SER A 107 -10.68 13.43 16.59
N ILE A 108 -10.36 13.61 15.30
CA ILE A 108 -11.33 14.08 14.31
C ILE A 108 -12.11 12.91 13.67
N ASP A 109 -11.42 11.84 13.31
CA ASP A 109 -11.96 10.55 12.86
C ASP A 109 -11.11 9.46 13.53
N PRO A 110 -11.38 9.17 14.82
CA PRO A 110 -10.52 8.34 15.65
C PRO A 110 -10.27 6.96 15.05
N TYR A 111 -9.00 6.54 15.10
CA TYR A 111 -8.63 5.18 14.74
C TYR A 111 -8.94 4.24 15.91
N ASP A 112 -9.55 3.11 15.62
CA ASP A 112 -9.85 2.11 16.66
C ASP A 112 -8.61 1.25 16.93
N PHE A 113 -7.75 1.77 17.79
CA PHE A 113 -6.54 1.08 18.23
C PHE A 113 -6.87 -0.22 18.97
N VAL A 114 -7.97 -0.25 19.72
CA VAL A 114 -8.36 -1.42 20.53
C VAL A 114 -8.74 -2.59 19.63
N THR A 115 -9.57 -2.34 18.62
CA THR A 115 -9.92 -3.38 17.63
C THR A 115 -8.69 -3.83 16.86
N ALA A 116 -7.85 -2.91 16.38
CA ALA A 116 -6.65 -3.25 15.62
C ALA A 116 -5.64 -4.09 16.43
N GLU A 117 -5.43 -3.78 17.72
CA GLU A 117 -4.53 -4.52 18.60
C GLU A 117 -5.05 -5.91 18.96
N LYS A 118 -6.39 -6.06 19.07
CA LYS A 118 -7.07 -7.32 19.36
C LYS A 118 -7.43 -8.13 18.11
N SER A 119 -7.25 -7.56 16.93
CA SER A 119 -7.56 -8.22 15.66
C SER A 119 -6.88 -9.58 15.57
N LYS A 120 -7.56 -10.58 15.02
CA LYS A 120 -6.99 -11.88 14.70
C LYS A 120 -6.17 -11.85 13.40
N GLU A 121 -6.46 -10.88 12.56
CA GLU A 121 -5.79 -10.63 11.30
C GLU A 121 -4.39 -10.04 11.51
N THR A 122 -3.49 -10.30 10.60
CA THR A 122 -2.14 -9.74 10.60
C THR A 122 -1.96 -8.88 9.36
N LEU A 123 -1.53 -7.63 9.55
CA LEU A 123 -1.14 -6.74 8.45
C LEU A 123 0.38 -6.67 8.38
N TYR A 124 0.93 -6.89 7.19
CA TYR A 124 2.33 -6.59 6.87
C TYR A 124 2.40 -5.28 6.09
N ILE A 125 3.31 -4.41 6.47
CA ILE A 125 3.64 -3.19 5.74
C ILE A 125 5.01 -3.34 5.11
N ILE A 126 5.11 -3.01 3.81
CA ILE A 126 6.37 -3.00 3.08
C ILE A 126 6.87 -1.56 3.02
N MET A 127 8.10 -1.34 3.49
CA MET A 127 8.88 -0.12 3.29
C MET A 127 10.23 -0.46 2.65
N THR A 128 11.00 0.52 2.24
CA THR A 128 12.31 0.32 1.64
C THR A 128 13.40 0.86 2.55
N ASP A 129 14.40 0.07 2.87
CA ASP A 129 15.61 0.54 3.53
C ASP A 129 16.36 1.50 2.61
N ALA A 130 16.61 2.73 3.07
CA ALA A 130 17.15 3.79 2.25
C ALA A 130 18.61 3.58 1.84
N PHE A 131 19.37 2.81 2.62
CA PHE A 131 20.80 2.54 2.34
C PHE A 131 20.98 1.38 1.38
N THR A 132 20.21 0.30 1.58
CA THR A 132 20.34 -0.93 0.77
C THR A 132 19.42 -0.94 -0.45
N GLY A 133 18.34 -0.14 -0.44
CA GLY A 133 17.29 -0.18 -1.46
C GLY A 133 16.46 -1.47 -1.43
N GLN A 134 16.58 -2.29 -0.38
CA GLN A 134 15.85 -3.54 -0.26
C GLN A 134 14.49 -3.33 0.44
N PRO A 135 13.46 -4.10 0.07
CA PRO A 135 12.20 -4.08 0.76
C PRO A 135 12.35 -4.66 2.18
N VAL A 136 11.67 -4.03 3.14
CA VAL A 136 11.59 -4.47 4.54
C VAL A 136 10.12 -4.66 4.87
N TYR A 137 9.80 -5.81 5.44
CA TYR A 137 8.45 -6.22 5.82
C TYR A 137 8.29 -6.15 7.33
N VAL A 138 7.27 -5.46 7.79
CA VAL A 138 6.99 -5.33 9.23
C VAL A 138 5.56 -5.78 9.51
N SER A 139 5.43 -6.69 10.49
CA SER A 139 4.15 -7.23 10.93
C SER A 139 3.50 -6.30 11.96
N SER A 140 2.16 -6.17 11.92
CA SER A 140 1.37 -5.52 12.97
C SER A 140 1.53 -6.18 14.35
N ARG A 141 2.04 -7.42 14.38
CA ARG A 141 2.31 -8.18 15.61
C ARG A 141 3.67 -7.87 16.25
N SER A 142 4.57 -7.20 15.53
CA SER A 142 5.96 -6.99 15.97
C SER A 142 6.19 -5.67 16.71
N CYS A 143 5.20 -4.81 16.80
CA CYS A 143 5.30 -3.48 17.44
C CYS A 143 3.93 -2.97 17.87
N THR A 144 3.91 -1.86 18.62
CA THR A 144 2.66 -1.18 18.97
C THR A 144 1.99 -0.56 17.75
N MET A 145 0.67 -0.35 17.77
CA MET A 145 -0.04 0.31 16.68
C MET A 145 0.44 1.74 16.42
N ARG A 146 0.94 2.45 17.44
CA ARG A 146 1.54 3.78 17.26
C ARG A 146 2.86 3.72 16.49
N GLU A 147 3.72 2.74 16.77
CA GLU A 147 4.93 2.47 15.98
C GLU A 147 4.57 2.01 14.56
N PHE A 148 3.52 1.21 14.43
CA PHE A 148 3.04 0.73 13.14
C PHE A 148 2.49 1.84 12.24
N PHE A 149 1.92 2.92 12.82
CA PHE A 149 1.59 4.15 12.09
C PHE A 149 2.84 4.82 11.51
N LYS A 150 3.95 4.87 12.27
CA LYS A 150 5.23 5.39 11.78
C LYS A 150 5.82 4.54 10.65
N ILE A 151 5.63 3.24 10.71
CA ILE A 151 6.02 2.32 9.65
C ILE A 151 5.19 2.58 8.39
N SER A 152 3.87 2.83 8.53
CA SER A 152 3.01 3.21 7.41
C SER A 152 3.40 4.58 6.82
N GLU A 153 3.80 5.56 7.66
CA GLU A 153 4.36 6.84 7.21
C GLU A 153 5.61 6.61 6.34
N ALA A 154 6.54 5.76 6.80
CA ALA A 154 7.75 5.40 6.05
C ALA A 154 7.40 4.73 4.72
N SER A 155 6.46 3.76 4.73
CA SER A 155 5.95 3.10 3.54
C SER A 155 5.31 4.04 2.52
N CYS A 156 4.80 5.20 2.96
CA CYS A 156 4.18 6.24 2.12
C CYS A 156 5.13 7.38 1.74
N SER A 157 6.40 7.34 2.17
CA SER A 157 7.36 8.45 1.99
C SER A 157 8.14 8.33 0.68
N ILE A 158 7.48 8.73 -0.42
CA ILE A 158 8.07 8.73 -1.77
C ILE A 158 9.10 9.85 -1.87
N PRO A 159 10.37 9.61 -2.22
CA PRO A 159 11.36 10.64 -2.51
C PRO A 159 10.84 11.68 -3.53
N LEU A 160 11.26 12.92 -3.41
CA LEU A 160 10.74 14.12 -4.06
C LEU A 160 9.38 14.63 -3.51
N PHE A 161 8.56 13.76 -2.93
CA PHE A 161 7.31 14.12 -2.25
C PHE A 161 7.41 14.04 -0.73
N SER A 162 8.38 13.30 -0.21
CA SER A 162 8.63 13.16 1.23
C SER A 162 10.10 12.91 1.49
N LYS A 163 10.57 13.35 2.66
CA LYS A 163 11.90 12.99 3.17
C LYS A 163 11.90 11.53 3.64
N PRO A 164 13.06 10.86 3.61
CA PRO A 164 13.24 9.59 4.27
C PRO A 164 12.84 9.68 5.76
N VAL A 165 12.25 8.61 6.28
CA VAL A 165 11.74 8.55 7.66
C VAL A 165 12.72 7.77 8.54
N PRO A 166 13.30 8.38 9.57
CA PRO A 166 14.09 7.66 10.55
C PRO A 166 13.16 6.88 11.48
N LEU A 167 13.43 5.58 11.60
CA LEU A 167 12.86 4.68 12.59
C LEU A 167 13.98 4.18 13.51
N LYS A 168 13.63 3.42 14.54
CA LYS A 168 14.58 2.94 15.56
C LYS A 168 15.81 2.23 14.98
N ASP A 169 15.61 1.45 13.89
CA ASP A 169 16.63 0.56 13.36
C ASP A 169 17.18 0.99 11.99
N GLY A 170 16.79 2.16 11.47
CA GLY A 170 17.25 2.62 10.16
C GLY A 170 16.51 3.82 9.60
N ILE A 171 16.76 4.09 8.35
CA ILE A 171 16.10 5.15 7.58
C ILE A 171 15.36 4.50 6.42
N TYR A 172 14.10 4.87 6.25
CA TYR A 172 13.21 4.20 5.30
C TYR A 172 12.51 5.18 4.38
N VAL A 173 12.17 4.68 3.21
CA VAL A 173 11.39 5.38 2.17
C VAL A 173 10.24 4.49 1.68
N ASP A 174 9.42 5.02 0.76
CA ASP A 174 8.24 4.33 0.21
C ASP A 174 8.56 2.89 -0.23
N GLY A 175 7.71 1.96 0.19
CA GLY A 175 7.87 0.55 -0.11
C GLY A 175 7.88 0.23 -1.61
N GLY A 176 7.24 1.06 -2.44
CA GLY A 176 7.22 0.92 -3.89
C GLY A 176 8.55 1.19 -4.60
N ILE A 177 9.61 1.54 -3.86
CA ILE A 177 10.97 1.70 -4.39
C ILE A 177 11.69 0.36 -4.41
N GLY A 178 11.75 -0.33 -3.27
CA GLY A 178 12.32 -1.66 -3.16
C GLY A 178 11.43 -2.75 -3.76
N MET A 179 10.11 -2.51 -3.73
CA MET A 179 9.07 -3.36 -4.32
C MET A 179 8.24 -2.54 -5.33
N PRO A 180 8.73 -2.34 -6.58
CA PRO A 180 8.11 -1.43 -7.58
C PRO A 180 6.67 -1.73 -7.99
N PHE A 181 6.22 -2.93 -7.71
CA PHE A 181 4.84 -3.43 -7.89
C PHE A 181 4.40 -4.13 -6.60
N VAL A 182 3.70 -5.22 -6.67
CA VAL A 182 3.40 -6.12 -5.56
C VAL A 182 4.35 -7.32 -5.58
N PRO A 183 4.59 -8.00 -4.46
CA PRO A 183 5.32 -9.27 -4.47
C PRO A 183 4.54 -10.31 -5.27
N LEU A 184 5.22 -11.07 -6.12
CA LEU A 184 4.65 -12.18 -6.87
C LEU A 184 4.70 -13.48 -6.04
N PRO A 185 3.95 -14.54 -6.38
CA PRO A 185 3.91 -15.77 -5.60
C PRO A 185 5.29 -16.35 -5.24
N GLU A 186 6.26 -16.27 -6.13
CA GLU A 186 7.63 -16.72 -5.90
C GLU A 186 8.42 -15.85 -4.89
N GLU A 187 7.92 -14.67 -4.57
CA GLU A 187 8.50 -13.74 -3.58
C GLU A 187 7.74 -13.79 -2.25
N LEU A 188 6.71 -14.63 -2.15
CA LEU A 188 5.90 -14.82 -0.95
C LEU A 188 6.37 -16.07 -0.18
N PRO A 189 6.03 -16.19 1.12
CA PRO A 189 6.25 -17.42 1.86
C PRO A 189 5.55 -18.61 1.22
N THR A 190 6.15 -19.78 1.30
CA THR A 190 5.67 -21.03 0.69
C THR A 190 4.29 -21.49 1.18
N CYS A 191 3.88 -21.01 2.37
CA CYS A 191 2.54 -21.26 2.90
C CYS A 191 1.42 -20.46 2.18
N CYS A 192 1.76 -19.38 1.46
CA CYS A 192 0.79 -18.55 0.75
C CYS A 192 0.44 -19.16 -0.62
N ARG A 193 -0.54 -20.05 -0.64
CA ARG A 193 -0.99 -20.74 -1.87
C ARG A 193 -2.07 -19.99 -2.63
N LYS A 194 -2.82 -19.13 -1.93
CA LYS A 194 -3.97 -18.36 -2.46
C LYS A 194 -3.73 -16.84 -2.34
N PRO A 195 -2.84 -16.25 -3.15
CA PRO A 195 -2.60 -14.81 -3.12
C PRO A 195 -3.70 -14.06 -3.89
N VAL A 196 -4.35 -13.10 -3.20
CA VAL A 196 -5.37 -12.20 -3.73
C VAL A 196 -4.78 -10.81 -3.85
N TYR A 197 -4.88 -10.20 -5.02
CA TYR A 197 -4.30 -8.90 -5.32
C TYR A 197 -5.37 -7.84 -5.52
N ILE A 198 -5.25 -6.70 -4.84
CA ILE A 198 -6.02 -5.49 -5.16
C ILE A 198 -5.06 -4.48 -5.77
N LEU A 199 -5.26 -4.18 -7.06
CA LEU A 199 -4.42 -3.26 -7.82
C LEU A 199 -5.10 -1.89 -7.95
N THR A 200 -4.29 -0.85 -8.12
CA THR A 200 -4.74 0.54 -8.24
C THR A 200 -4.71 1.06 -9.69
N ARG A 201 -4.43 0.16 -10.64
CA ARG A 201 -4.38 0.42 -12.07
C ARG A 201 -5.13 -0.66 -12.85
N ASP A 202 -5.65 -0.25 -14.00
CA ASP A 202 -6.26 -1.13 -14.98
C ASP A 202 -5.26 -2.11 -15.61
N ARG A 203 -5.80 -3.11 -16.33
CA ARG A 203 -5.02 -4.21 -16.92
C ARG A 203 -3.95 -3.75 -17.91
N ASP A 204 -4.23 -2.70 -18.67
CA ASP A 204 -3.40 -2.27 -19.79
C ASP A 204 -2.38 -1.21 -19.38
N TYR A 205 -2.44 -0.73 -18.14
CA TYR A 205 -1.53 0.27 -17.64
C TYR A 205 -0.08 -0.23 -17.61
N ARG A 206 0.80 0.56 -18.20
CA ARG A 206 2.27 0.37 -18.12
C ARG A 206 2.93 1.69 -17.72
N LYS A 207 3.96 1.59 -16.89
CA LYS A 207 4.78 2.76 -16.54
C LYS A 207 5.66 3.16 -17.73
N LYS A 208 5.65 4.47 -18.05
CA LYS A 208 6.56 5.03 -19.06
C LYS A 208 8.00 5.03 -18.53
N PRO A 209 9.01 4.94 -19.39
CA PRO A 209 10.40 5.13 -19.00
C PRO A 209 10.59 6.46 -18.26
N VAL A 210 11.60 6.51 -17.38
CA VAL A 210 11.95 7.76 -16.68
C VAL A 210 12.41 8.81 -17.68
N PRO A 211 12.06 10.10 -17.48
CA PRO A 211 12.49 11.18 -18.37
C PRO A 211 14.02 11.31 -18.41
N ALA A 212 14.56 11.80 -19.51
CA ALA A 212 15.96 12.20 -19.60
C ALA A 212 16.31 13.20 -18.50
N GLY A 213 17.47 13.05 -17.88
CA GLY A 213 17.92 13.89 -16.76
C GLY A 213 17.32 13.51 -15.39
N PHE A 214 16.31 12.64 -15.31
CA PHE A 214 15.72 12.21 -14.02
C PHE A 214 16.76 11.55 -13.11
N HIS A 215 17.64 10.71 -13.67
CA HIS A 215 18.74 10.12 -12.91
C HIS A 215 19.68 11.19 -12.34
N ALA A 216 20.07 12.19 -13.13
CA ALA A 216 20.92 13.29 -12.67
C ALA A 216 20.29 14.11 -11.56
N LEU A 217 18.99 14.41 -11.68
CA LEU A 217 18.23 15.10 -10.63
C LEU A 217 18.20 14.28 -9.33
N LEU A 218 17.89 13.00 -9.40
CA LEU A 218 17.87 12.13 -8.22
C LEU A 218 19.27 11.98 -7.62
N SER A 219 20.31 11.86 -8.45
CA SER A 219 21.70 11.77 -7.98
C SER A 219 22.14 13.03 -7.25
N LEU A 220 21.71 14.20 -7.74
CA LEU A 220 21.99 15.49 -7.06
C LEU A 220 21.31 15.55 -5.68
N LEU A 221 20.07 15.08 -5.56
CA LEU A 221 19.27 15.21 -4.34
C LEU A 221 19.52 14.10 -3.32
N TYR A 222 19.79 12.89 -3.77
CA TYR A 222 19.85 11.67 -2.94
C TYR A 222 21.12 10.85 -3.14
N GLY A 223 21.90 11.09 -4.20
CA GLY A 223 23.00 10.21 -4.60
C GLY A 223 24.12 10.13 -3.57
N LYS A 224 24.35 11.22 -2.79
CA LYS A 224 25.35 11.23 -1.73
C LYS A 224 24.99 10.30 -0.58
N ASP A 225 23.73 10.39 -0.11
CA ASP A 225 23.31 9.71 1.11
C ASP A 225 22.61 8.36 0.81
N TYR A 226 21.91 8.26 -0.33
CA TYR A 226 21.06 7.11 -0.68
C TYR A 226 21.22 6.66 -2.15
N PRO A 227 22.42 6.29 -2.62
CA PRO A 227 22.66 5.96 -4.03
C PRO A 227 21.79 4.77 -4.51
N ARG A 228 21.53 3.79 -3.63
CA ARG A 228 20.68 2.64 -3.96
C ARG A 228 19.21 3.03 -4.22
N VAL A 229 18.69 4.03 -3.51
CA VAL A 229 17.35 4.58 -3.78
C VAL A 229 17.30 5.18 -5.19
N VAL A 230 18.35 5.91 -5.61
CA VAL A 230 18.44 6.49 -6.98
C VAL A 230 18.38 5.39 -8.04
N GLU A 231 19.21 4.36 -7.91
CA GLU A 231 19.25 3.21 -8.83
C GLU A 231 17.87 2.54 -8.93
N LYS A 232 17.28 2.22 -7.77
CA LYS A 232 15.97 1.57 -7.69
C LYS A 232 14.86 2.41 -8.33
N MET A 233 14.81 3.72 -8.04
CA MET A 233 13.81 4.62 -8.62
C MET A 233 13.87 4.68 -10.15
N CYS A 234 15.07 4.67 -10.72
CA CYS A 234 15.26 4.63 -12.17
C CYS A 234 14.81 3.28 -12.79
N ALA A 235 14.97 2.19 -12.07
CA ALA A 235 14.59 0.85 -12.51
C ALA A 235 13.08 0.55 -12.37
N ILE A 236 12.32 1.36 -11.58
CA ILE A 236 10.90 1.12 -11.31
C ILE A 236 10.08 0.80 -12.57
N PRO A 237 10.14 1.58 -13.68
CA PRO A 237 9.26 1.31 -14.81
C PRO A 237 9.47 -0.06 -15.45
N ALA A 238 10.73 -0.46 -15.62
CA ALA A 238 11.07 -1.74 -16.22
C ALA A 238 10.64 -2.91 -15.34
N ILE A 239 10.95 -2.84 -14.02
CA ILE A 239 10.59 -3.89 -13.07
C ILE A 239 9.07 -3.99 -12.93
N TYR A 240 8.38 -2.85 -12.78
CA TYR A 240 6.92 -2.79 -12.70
C TYR A 240 6.26 -3.49 -13.89
N ASN A 241 6.65 -3.10 -15.10
CA ASN A 241 6.03 -3.63 -16.32
C ASN A 241 6.28 -5.14 -16.47
N LYS A 242 7.50 -5.61 -16.18
CA LYS A 242 7.83 -7.05 -16.18
C LYS A 242 6.97 -7.84 -15.19
N LYS A 243 6.79 -7.31 -13.98
CA LYS A 243 5.96 -7.95 -12.95
C LYS A 243 4.47 -7.96 -13.32
N VAL A 244 3.97 -6.90 -13.96
CA VAL A 244 2.59 -6.85 -14.46
C VAL A 244 2.36 -7.97 -15.48
N GLU A 245 3.25 -8.15 -16.47
CA GLU A 245 3.14 -9.24 -17.45
C GLU A 245 3.12 -10.63 -16.77
N LYS A 246 4.00 -10.83 -15.79
CA LYS A 246 4.05 -12.08 -15.03
C LYS A 246 2.75 -12.32 -14.26
N LEU A 247 2.22 -11.28 -13.58
CA LEU A 247 0.96 -11.40 -12.84
C LEU A 247 -0.21 -11.73 -13.78
N LEU A 248 -0.26 -11.13 -14.98
CA LEU A 248 -1.28 -11.44 -15.99
C LEU A 248 -1.23 -12.90 -16.46
N SER A 249 -0.02 -13.49 -16.59
CA SER A 249 0.14 -14.92 -16.89
C SER A 249 -0.40 -15.77 -15.75
N LEU A 250 0.00 -15.48 -14.51
CA LEU A 250 -0.44 -16.20 -13.32
C LEU A 250 -1.96 -16.13 -13.11
N GLU A 251 -2.57 -14.98 -13.39
CA GLU A 251 -4.02 -14.79 -13.36
C GLU A 251 -4.71 -15.68 -14.41
N LYS A 252 -4.21 -15.72 -15.64
CA LYS A 252 -4.72 -16.59 -16.71
C LYS A 252 -4.60 -18.08 -16.37
N GLU A 253 -3.55 -18.44 -15.62
CA GLU A 253 -3.29 -19.80 -15.13
C GLU A 253 -4.16 -20.17 -13.91
N GLY A 254 -4.99 -19.24 -13.38
CA GLY A 254 -5.80 -19.45 -12.17
C GLY A 254 -5.01 -19.52 -10.87
N ARG A 255 -3.72 -19.17 -10.89
CA ARG A 255 -2.80 -19.26 -9.73
C ARG A 255 -2.91 -18.10 -8.76
N VAL A 256 -3.56 -17.02 -9.16
CA VAL A 256 -3.78 -15.80 -8.37
C VAL A 256 -5.17 -15.25 -8.65
N PHE A 257 -5.75 -14.57 -7.66
CA PHE A 257 -6.97 -13.82 -7.84
C PHE A 257 -6.66 -12.33 -7.90
N VAL A 258 -7.16 -11.60 -8.92
CA VAL A 258 -6.80 -10.18 -9.11
C VAL A 258 -8.04 -9.31 -9.24
N ILE A 259 -8.14 -8.30 -8.38
CA ILE A 259 -9.17 -7.27 -8.39
C ILE A 259 -8.52 -5.95 -8.82
N ARG A 260 -9.02 -5.33 -9.88
CA ARG A 260 -8.45 -4.10 -10.43
C ARG A 260 -9.50 -3.21 -11.07
N PRO A 261 -9.23 -1.90 -11.24
CA PRO A 261 -10.09 -1.03 -12.02
C PRO A 261 -10.32 -1.57 -13.43
N ARG A 262 -11.57 -1.50 -13.88
CA ARG A 262 -11.96 -1.98 -15.23
C ARG A 262 -11.57 -1.00 -16.35
N LYS A 263 -11.36 0.29 -15.98
CA LYS A 263 -11.05 1.39 -16.91
C LYS A 263 -9.79 2.13 -16.46
N PRO A 264 -9.12 2.87 -17.36
CA PRO A 264 -7.99 3.71 -16.97
C PRO A 264 -8.35 4.67 -15.85
N VAL A 265 -7.55 4.65 -14.77
CA VAL A 265 -7.79 5.46 -13.57
C VAL A 265 -7.36 6.89 -13.82
N VAL A 266 -8.33 7.81 -13.81
CA VAL A 266 -8.13 9.26 -14.01
C VAL A 266 -7.75 10.03 -12.75
N VAL A 267 -7.78 9.38 -11.58
CA VAL A 267 -7.38 9.95 -10.29
C VAL A 267 -5.86 10.12 -10.24
N SER A 268 -5.39 11.33 -10.00
CA SER A 268 -3.97 11.64 -9.82
C SER A 268 -3.46 11.21 -8.43
N ARG A 269 -2.13 11.19 -8.22
CA ARG A 269 -1.55 10.89 -6.90
C ARG A 269 -1.95 11.90 -5.82
N THR A 270 -2.19 13.14 -6.21
CA THR A 270 -2.52 14.27 -5.33
C THR A 270 -3.90 14.84 -5.65
N GLU A 271 -4.84 13.99 -6.06
CA GLU A 271 -6.20 14.36 -6.44
C GLU A 271 -6.93 15.07 -5.30
N LYS A 272 -7.61 16.17 -5.65
CA LYS A 272 -8.43 16.97 -4.72
C LYS A 272 -9.90 17.04 -5.12
N ASN A 273 -10.25 16.49 -6.28
CA ASN A 273 -11.63 16.45 -6.73
C ASN A 273 -12.38 15.32 -6.01
N VAL A 274 -13.25 15.72 -5.08
CA VAL A 274 -14.00 14.81 -4.22
C VAL A 274 -14.88 13.84 -5.02
N GLU A 275 -15.48 14.29 -6.11
CA GLU A 275 -16.34 13.43 -6.93
C GLU A 275 -15.55 12.35 -7.67
N LYS A 276 -14.36 12.67 -8.16
CA LYS A 276 -13.45 11.66 -8.73
C LYS A 276 -13.03 10.63 -7.69
N LEU A 277 -12.75 11.09 -6.45
CA LEU A 277 -12.38 10.21 -5.35
C LEU A 277 -13.53 9.28 -4.95
N ARG A 278 -14.75 9.81 -4.82
CA ARG A 278 -15.97 9.03 -4.55
C ARG A 278 -16.27 8.03 -5.66
N SER A 279 -16.15 8.45 -6.93
CA SER A 279 -16.38 7.58 -8.06
C SER A 279 -15.41 6.39 -8.09
N LEU A 280 -14.11 6.64 -7.82
CA LEU A 280 -13.11 5.59 -7.78
C LEU A 280 -13.36 4.61 -6.61
N HIS A 281 -13.74 5.12 -5.44
CA HIS A 281 -14.12 4.28 -4.31
C HIS A 281 -15.34 3.41 -4.64
N ARG A 282 -16.38 4.00 -5.24
CA ARG A 282 -17.58 3.27 -5.67
C ARG A 282 -17.25 2.17 -6.67
N GLU A 283 -16.39 2.45 -7.66
CA GLU A 283 -15.91 1.42 -8.60
C GLU A 283 -15.25 0.25 -7.87
N GLY A 284 -14.41 0.55 -6.86
CA GLY A 284 -13.79 -0.48 -6.03
C GLY A 284 -14.80 -1.28 -5.22
N TYR A 285 -15.78 -0.61 -4.61
CA TYR A 285 -16.83 -1.25 -3.83
C TYR A 285 -17.70 -2.19 -4.70
N GLU A 286 -18.13 -1.70 -5.86
CA GLU A 286 -18.88 -2.52 -6.83
C GLU A 286 -18.05 -3.71 -7.34
N ALA A 287 -16.74 -3.52 -7.54
CA ALA A 287 -15.84 -4.58 -7.94
C ALA A 287 -15.68 -5.65 -6.85
N GLY A 288 -15.60 -5.22 -5.57
CA GLY A 288 -15.52 -6.11 -4.41
C GLY A 288 -16.77 -6.97 -4.26
N LEU A 289 -17.96 -6.36 -4.34
CA LEU A 289 -19.23 -7.10 -4.31
C LEU A 289 -19.37 -8.06 -5.51
N ALA A 290 -19.06 -7.58 -6.71
CA ALA A 290 -19.24 -8.38 -7.93
C ALA A 290 -18.33 -9.61 -7.99
N CYS A 291 -17.16 -9.57 -7.34
CA CYS A 291 -16.22 -10.69 -7.34
C CYS A 291 -16.36 -11.61 -6.12
N HIS A 292 -17.22 -11.28 -5.15
CA HIS A 292 -17.25 -11.96 -3.86
C HIS A 292 -17.49 -13.47 -3.99
N GLU A 293 -18.53 -13.87 -4.72
CA GLU A 293 -18.86 -15.30 -4.91
C GLU A 293 -17.74 -16.07 -5.63
N ASP A 294 -17.17 -15.47 -6.69
CA ASP A 294 -16.07 -16.09 -7.43
C ASP A 294 -14.80 -16.19 -6.58
N LEU A 295 -14.51 -15.16 -5.77
CA LEU A 295 -13.40 -15.16 -4.83
C LEU A 295 -13.57 -16.25 -3.78
N MET A 296 -14.76 -16.36 -3.17
CA MET A 296 -15.03 -17.40 -2.17
C MET A 296 -14.90 -18.79 -2.76
N ARG A 297 -15.40 -19.03 -3.98
CA ARG A 297 -15.23 -20.30 -4.69
C ARG A 297 -13.75 -20.60 -4.91
N TRP A 298 -13.00 -19.62 -5.44
CA TRP A 298 -11.58 -19.77 -5.72
C TRP A 298 -10.74 -20.01 -4.44
N LEU A 299 -11.09 -19.40 -3.31
CA LEU A 299 -10.42 -19.63 -2.03
C LEU A 299 -10.63 -21.06 -1.51
N HIS A 300 -11.78 -21.68 -1.80
CA HIS A 300 -12.13 -23.03 -1.34
C HIS A 300 -11.79 -24.15 -2.34
N GLU A 301 -11.39 -23.83 -3.56
CA GLU A 301 -10.87 -24.82 -4.50
C GLU A 301 -9.54 -25.38 -3.97
N THR A 302 -9.42 -26.73 -3.93
CA THR A 302 -8.24 -27.46 -3.44
C THR A 302 -7.13 -27.55 -4.49
#